data_b7f70ddd074ce7688a3613359e8b4939
#
_entry.id   b7f70ddd074ce7688a3613359e8b4939
#
_cell.length_a   1.000
_cell.length_b   1.000
_cell.length_c   1.000
_cell.angle_alpha   90.00
_cell.angle_beta   90.00
_cell.angle_gamma   90.00
#
_symmetry.space_group_name_H-M   'P 1'
#
loop_
_entity.id
_entity.type
_entity.pdbx_description
1 polymer ?
#
loop_
_entity_poly.entity_id
_entity_poly.type
_entity_poly.pdbx_seq_one_letter_code
_entity_poly.pdbx_strand_id
1 'polypeptide(L)'
;RIGSGLNGAKVISFPYGLGLFGKDADISLMVLRGLALNPNSGAVLVLSADRNRLEEIIQTLEIAGKPYKGIALDETGHDSLKMINMGLKAGAKLIRQLSKHSRNLVELSSLCLGVECGHSDPTSGIVSNPLIGKITDRIVNAGGTVIMGETLEWLGVEDKLSARAVSKKIGQDIKNAVFRRENLAIKSGIDLLGKNPHRRNIEEGLTTIEEKASGSASKSGSVVISGVLEYGEAPKSPGLWLMDAASYTPESLTGFAASGAQMTILSTGSGNCYTSKLMPTFQLTANSETAKRLDCQIDFDCSSLM
;
A
#
# COMPACT_ATOMS: atom_id res chain seq x y z
N ARG A 1 -22.12 8.07 9.39
CA ARG A 1 -23.14 7.60 10.36
C ARG A 1 -23.18 6.07 10.49
N ILE A 2 -23.21 5.30 9.37
CA ILE A 2 -23.23 3.82 9.47
C ILE A 2 -21.95 3.32 10.13
N GLY A 3 -20.79 3.74 9.67
CA GLY A 3 -19.51 3.31 10.25
C GLY A 3 -19.32 3.69 11.71
N SER A 4 -19.80 4.86 12.13
CA SER A 4 -19.75 5.28 13.55
C SER A 4 -20.73 4.52 14.44
N GLY A 5 -21.78 3.94 13.88
CA GLY A 5 -22.74 3.10 14.61
C GLY A 5 -22.37 1.61 14.67
N LEU A 6 -21.26 1.21 14.04
CA LEU A 6 -20.78 -0.19 13.97
C LEU A 6 -19.37 -0.28 14.58
N ASN A 7 -19.29 -0.74 15.81
CA ASN A 7 -18.01 -0.88 16.49
C ASN A 7 -17.07 -1.84 15.73
N GLY A 8 -15.82 -1.39 15.50
CA GLY A 8 -14.81 -2.15 14.77
C GLY A 8 -14.90 -2.04 13.23
N ALA A 9 -15.95 -1.43 12.67
CA ALA A 9 -16.04 -1.21 11.24
C ALA A 9 -15.07 -0.10 10.78
N LYS A 10 -14.33 -0.35 9.71
CA LYS A 10 -13.51 0.65 9.01
C LYS A 10 -14.26 1.17 7.80
N VAL A 11 -14.30 2.49 7.65
CA VAL A 11 -14.99 3.14 6.52
C VAL A 11 -13.97 3.59 5.49
N ILE A 12 -14.13 3.10 4.27
CA ILE A 12 -13.44 3.59 3.08
C ILE A 12 -14.48 4.31 2.23
N SER A 13 -14.21 5.56 1.90
CA SER A 13 -15.10 6.36 1.05
C SER A 13 -14.40 6.69 -0.26
N PHE A 14 -15.17 6.64 -1.34
CA PHE A 14 -14.73 7.01 -2.66
C PHE A 14 -15.55 8.24 -3.12
N PRO A 15 -14.93 9.43 -3.20
CA PRO A 15 -15.66 10.68 -3.37
C PRO A 15 -16.00 11.01 -4.82
N TYR A 16 -15.40 10.34 -5.81
CA TYR A 16 -15.48 10.74 -7.21
C TYR A 16 -16.76 10.26 -7.93
N GLY A 17 -17.48 9.27 -7.37
CA GLY A 17 -18.70 8.73 -7.98
C GLY A 17 -18.46 8.28 -9.43
N LEU A 18 -19.24 8.83 -10.37
CA LEU A 18 -19.11 8.62 -11.82
C LEU A 18 -18.19 9.65 -12.51
N GLY A 19 -17.48 10.47 -11.76
CA GLY A 19 -16.64 11.56 -12.29
C GLY A 19 -15.29 11.12 -12.87
N LEU A 20 -14.93 9.84 -12.78
CA LEU A 20 -13.71 9.30 -13.39
C LEU A 20 -14.02 8.58 -14.70
N PHE A 21 -13.12 8.76 -15.69
CA PHE A 21 -13.23 8.17 -17.02
C PHE A 21 -11.94 7.47 -17.44
N GLY A 22 -12.05 6.53 -18.38
CA GLY A 22 -10.92 5.83 -18.96
C GLY A 22 -10.04 5.15 -17.88
N LYS A 23 -8.73 5.29 -18.00
CA LYS A 23 -7.76 4.61 -17.14
C LYS A 23 -7.94 4.92 -15.64
N ASP A 24 -8.34 6.14 -15.29
CA ASP A 24 -8.55 6.52 -13.89
C ASP A 24 -9.76 5.80 -13.28
N ALA A 25 -10.82 5.58 -14.07
CA ALA A 25 -11.97 4.79 -13.66
C ALA A 25 -11.60 3.32 -13.45
N ASP A 26 -10.79 2.74 -14.35
CA ASP A 26 -10.33 1.35 -14.28
C ASP A 26 -9.43 1.12 -13.06
N ILE A 27 -8.45 2.00 -12.83
CA ILE A 27 -7.57 1.96 -11.66
C ILE A 27 -8.38 2.08 -10.37
N SER A 28 -9.31 3.02 -10.32
CA SER A 28 -10.17 3.23 -9.17
C SER A 28 -11.01 1.99 -8.84
N LEU A 29 -11.60 1.35 -9.84
CA LEU A 29 -12.36 0.13 -9.66
C LEU A 29 -11.47 -1.03 -9.19
N MET A 30 -10.30 -1.20 -9.79
CA MET A 30 -9.32 -2.21 -9.38
C MET A 30 -8.93 -2.03 -7.92
N VAL A 31 -8.63 -0.80 -7.50
CA VAL A 31 -8.28 -0.48 -6.11
C VAL A 31 -9.45 -0.78 -5.16
N LEU A 32 -10.67 -0.36 -5.48
CA LEU A 32 -11.86 -0.63 -4.65
C LEU A 32 -12.12 -2.14 -4.48
N ARG A 33 -11.98 -2.92 -5.56
CA ARG A 33 -12.08 -4.38 -5.54
C ARG A 33 -10.99 -5.00 -4.66
N GLY A 34 -9.75 -4.57 -4.84
CA GLY A 34 -8.62 -5.03 -4.04
C GLY A 34 -8.77 -4.73 -2.54
N LEU A 35 -9.19 -3.50 -2.19
CA LEU A 35 -9.47 -3.13 -0.80
C LEU A 35 -10.61 -3.96 -0.19
N ALA A 36 -11.65 -4.25 -0.97
CA ALA A 36 -12.75 -5.13 -0.54
C ALA A 36 -12.27 -6.57 -0.33
N LEU A 37 -11.33 -7.04 -1.14
CA LEU A 37 -10.73 -8.38 -1.03
C LEU A 37 -9.61 -8.48 0.02
N ASN A 38 -9.12 -7.36 0.55
CA ASN A 38 -7.98 -7.39 1.49
C ASN A 38 -8.18 -8.43 2.61
N PRO A 39 -7.18 -9.26 2.92
CA PRO A 39 -7.30 -10.33 3.92
C PRO A 39 -7.69 -9.84 5.33
N ASN A 40 -7.33 -8.60 5.68
CA ASN A 40 -7.69 -8.02 6.98
C ASN A 40 -9.17 -7.61 7.08
N SER A 41 -9.89 -7.62 5.95
CA SER A 41 -11.34 -7.40 5.92
C SER A 41 -12.07 -8.72 5.97
N GLY A 42 -12.65 -9.08 7.11
CA GLY A 42 -13.39 -10.35 7.27
C GLY A 42 -14.76 -10.35 6.61
N ALA A 43 -15.38 -9.18 6.42
CA ALA A 43 -16.65 -8.99 5.71
C ALA A 43 -16.75 -7.58 5.16
N VAL A 44 -17.57 -7.37 4.14
CA VAL A 44 -17.69 -6.08 3.45
C VAL A 44 -19.16 -5.65 3.36
N LEU A 45 -19.45 -4.42 3.81
CA LEU A 45 -20.70 -3.75 3.53
C LEU A 45 -20.46 -2.71 2.43
N VAL A 46 -21.01 -2.94 1.25
CA VAL A 46 -20.89 -2.04 0.10
C VAL A 46 -22.13 -1.16 0.01
N LEU A 47 -21.93 0.15 0.01
CA LEU A 47 -23.00 1.15 -0.12
C LEU A 47 -22.69 2.02 -1.33
N SER A 48 -23.62 2.14 -2.28
CA SER A 48 -23.40 2.93 -3.48
C SER A 48 -24.68 3.63 -3.93
N ALA A 49 -24.51 4.82 -4.51
CA ALA A 49 -25.54 5.48 -5.29
C ALA A 49 -25.59 4.94 -6.74
N ASP A 50 -24.51 4.33 -7.21
CA ASP A 50 -24.37 3.71 -8.53
C ASP A 50 -24.52 2.18 -8.40
N ARG A 51 -25.61 1.64 -8.94
CA ARG A 51 -25.91 0.21 -8.91
C ARG A 51 -24.89 -0.61 -9.70
N ASN A 52 -24.46 -0.17 -10.86
CA ASN A 52 -23.52 -0.92 -11.67
C ASN A 52 -22.18 -1.10 -10.94
N ARG A 53 -21.67 -0.03 -10.35
CA ARG A 53 -20.42 -0.08 -9.55
C ARG A 53 -20.59 -0.97 -8.31
N LEU A 54 -21.75 -0.96 -7.68
CA LEU A 54 -22.08 -1.87 -6.59
C LEU A 54 -21.99 -3.33 -7.03
N GLU A 55 -22.64 -3.68 -8.14
CA GLU A 55 -22.71 -5.03 -8.68
C GLU A 55 -21.31 -5.56 -9.07
N GLU A 56 -20.47 -4.73 -9.67
CA GLU A 56 -19.09 -5.07 -10.01
C GLU A 56 -18.23 -5.45 -8.78
N ILE A 57 -18.43 -4.75 -7.66
CA ILE A 57 -17.72 -5.07 -6.41
C ILE A 57 -18.31 -6.33 -5.78
N ILE A 58 -19.64 -6.47 -5.77
CA ILE A 58 -20.33 -7.66 -5.24
C ILE A 58 -19.89 -8.92 -5.98
N GLN A 59 -19.88 -8.91 -7.30
CA GLN A 59 -19.42 -10.04 -8.10
C GLN A 59 -18.01 -10.48 -7.72
N THR A 60 -17.12 -9.52 -7.47
CA THR A 60 -15.75 -9.80 -7.02
C THR A 60 -15.75 -10.51 -5.66
N LEU A 61 -16.58 -10.06 -4.71
CA LEU A 61 -16.70 -10.66 -3.38
C LEU A 61 -17.34 -12.06 -3.42
N GLU A 62 -18.31 -12.29 -4.30
CA GLU A 62 -18.94 -13.59 -4.53
C GLU A 62 -17.95 -14.63 -5.04
N ILE A 63 -17.17 -14.27 -6.08
CA ILE A 63 -16.14 -15.14 -6.65
C ILE A 63 -15.11 -15.53 -5.58
N ALA A 64 -14.74 -14.58 -4.70
CA ALA A 64 -13.80 -14.81 -3.62
C ALA A 64 -14.41 -15.53 -2.39
N GLY A 65 -15.71 -15.75 -2.35
CA GLY A 65 -16.41 -16.34 -1.21
C GLY A 65 -16.36 -15.48 0.07
N LYS A 66 -16.11 -14.17 -0.06
CA LYS A 66 -16.00 -13.26 1.08
C LYS A 66 -17.39 -12.82 1.57
N PRO A 67 -17.70 -12.89 2.87
CA PRO A 67 -18.96 -12.42 3.41
C PRO A 67 -19.23 -10.96 3.09
N TYR A 68 -20.39 -10.65 2.54
CA TYR A 68 -20.73 -9.29 2.14
C TYR A 68 -22.23 -8.98 2.26
N LYS A 69 -22.56 -7.69 2.17
CA LYS A 69 -23.89 -7.17 1.85
C LYS A 69 -23.75 -5.89 1.01
N GLY A 70 -24.44 -5.85 -0.12
CA GLY A 70 -24.59 -4.64 -0.93
C GLY A 70 -25.93 -3.95 -0.64
N ILE A 71 -25.96 -2.61 -0.73
CA ILE A 71 -27.16 -1.78 -0.68
C ILE A 71 -27.00 -0.62 -1.67
N ALA A 72 -27.83 -0.57 -2.69
CA ALA A 72 -27.91 0.56 -3.59
C ALA A 72 -28.89 1.62 -3.06
N LEU A 73 -28.64 2.88 -3.33
CA LEU A 73 -29.46 3.99 -2.84
C LEU A 73 -30.89 3.95 -3.43
N ASP A 74 -31.03 3.50 -4.67
CA ASP A 74 -32.32 3.32 -5.34
C ASP A 74 -33.22 2.27 -4.66
N GLU A 75 -32.64 1.22 -4.04
CA GLU A 75 -33.38 0.22 -3.25
C GLU A 75 -34.12 0.84 -2.06
N THR A 76 -33.71 2.01 -1.64
CA THR A 76 -34.33 2.75 -0.53
C THR A 76 -35.29 3.84 -1.02
N GLY A 77 -35.52 3.96 -2.33
CA GLY A 77 -36.24 5.08 -2.93
C GLY A 77 -35.52 6.40 -2.78
N HIS A 78 -34.19 6.37 -2.81
CA HIS A 78 -33.28 7.51 -2.55
C HIS A 78 -33.38 8.11 -1.14
N ASP A 79 -33.95 7.38 -0.19
CA ASP A 79 -34.05 7.78 1.21
C ASP A 79 -32.77 7.39 1.96
N SER A 80 -31.96 8.40 2.30
CA SER A 80 -30.70 8.22 3.02
C SER A 80 -30.87 7.70 4.46
N LEU A 81 -31.96 8.04 5.15
CA LEU A 81 -32.26 7.55 6.48
C LEU A 81 -32.62 6.06 6.46
N LYS A 82 -33.40 5.66 5.48
CA LYS A 82 -33.73 4.26 5.24
C LYS A 82 -32.46 3.46 4.90
N MET A 83 -31.59 4.01 4.06
CA MET A 83 -30.30 3.40 3.73
C MET A 83 -29.40 3.24 4.98
N ILE A 84 -29.34 4.25 5.87
CA ILE A 84 -28.59 4.16 7.12
C ILE A 84 -29.14 3.03 8.00
N ASN A 85 -30.44 2.94 8.19
CA ASN A 85 -31.07 1.88 8.99
C ASN A 85 -30.79 0.48 8.42
N MET A 86 -30.95 0.29 7.11
CA MET A 86 -30.62 -0.97 6.44
C MET A 86 -29.13 -1.32 6.59
N GLY A 87 -28.24 -0.34 6.40
CA GLY A 87 -26.79 -0.53 6.53
C GLY A 87 -26.37 -0.90 7.95
N LEU A 88 -26.93 -0.27 8.98
CA LEU A 88 -26.68 -0.62 10.39
C LEU A 88 -27.11 -2.06 10.69
N LYS A 89 -28.31 -2.46 10.29
CA LYS A 89 -28.78 -3.83 10.48
C LYS A 89 -27.92 -4.87 9.75
N ALA A 90 -27.54 -4.58 8.50
CA ALA A 90 -26.68 -5.47 7.72
C ALA A 90 -25.28 -5.58 8.31
N GLY A 91 -24.67 -4.45 8.68
CA GLY A 91 -23.35 -4.42 9.29
C GLY A 91 -23.29 -5.14 10.63
N ALA A 92 -24.31 -4.94 11.50
CA ALA A 92 -24.41 -5.66 12.76
C ALA A 92 -24.48 -7.19 12.55
N LYS A 93 -25.21 -7.65 11.52
CA LYS A 93 -25.30 -9.07 11.16
C LYS A 93 -23.94 -9.61 10.70
N LEU A 94 -23.20 -8.87 9.88
CA LEU A 94 -21.85 -9.24 9.43
C LEU A 94 -20.87 -9.31 10.61
N ILE A 95 -20.86 -8.31 11.51
CA ILE A 95 -20.01 -8.30 12.70
C ILE A 95 -20.31 -9.51 13.59
N ARG A 96 -21.59 -9.83 13.82
CA ARG A 96 -21.99 -11.02 14.59
C ARG A 96 -21.53 -12.31 13.92
N GLN A 97 -21.51 -12.39 12.60
CA GLN A 97 -20.95 -13.55 11.88
C GLN A 97 -19.44 -13.65 12.13
N LEU A 98 -18.70 -12.55 12.02
CA LEU A 98 -17.25 -12.50 12.22
C LEU A 98 -16.84 -12.82 13.66
N SER A 99 -17.65 -12.47 14.67
CA SER A 99 -17.35 -12.74 16.08
C SER A 99 -17.26 -14.24 16.43
N LYS A 100 -17.68 -15.11 15.51
CA LYS A 100 -17.57 -16.57 15.67
C LYS A 100 -16.22 -17.14 15.20
N HIS A 101 -15.40 -16.32 14.53
CA HIS A 101 -14.08 -16.75 14.04
C HIS A 101 -13.05 -16.70 15.17
N SER A 102 -12.19 -17.70 15.22
CA SER A 102 -11.02 -17.78 16.10
C SER A 102 -9.73 -17.53 15.31
N ARG A 103 -8.69 -17.12 16.01
CA ARG A 103 -7.34 -17.00 15.43
C ARG A 103 -6.68 -18.38 15.36
N ASN A 104 -6.01 -18.64 14.25
CA ASN A 104 -5.22 -19.86 14.03
C ASN A 104 -3.77 -19.50 13.74
N LEU A 105 -2.85 -20.42 14.03
CA LEU A 105 -1.47 -20.32 13.58
C LEU A 105 -1.44 -20.52 12.06
N VAL A 106 -0.66 -19.68 11.39
CA VAL A 106 -0.42 -19.75 9.95
C VAL A 106 1.07 -19.67 9.66
N GLU A 107 1.50 -20.26 8.56
CA GLU A 107 2.88 -20.20 8.09
C GLU A 107 3.22 -18.80 7.59
N LEU A 108 4.50 -18.40 7.73
CA LEU A 108 5.01 -17.13 7.25
C LEU A 108 4.83 -16.95 5.72
N SER A 109 4.75 -18.08 5.00
CA SER A 109 4.44 -18.11 3.56
C SER A 109 3.09 -17.49 3.20
N SER A 110 2.17 -17.38 4.17
CA SER A 110 0.87 -16.70 3.98
C SER A 110 0.94 -15.17 4.10
N LEU A 111 2.09 -14.63 4.52
CA LEU A 111 2.24 -13.19 4.74
C LEU A 111 2.51 -12.45 3.43
N CYS A 112 1.73 -11.40 3.20
CA CYS A 112 2.01 -10.37 2.21
C CYS A 112 2.33 -9.06 2.94
N LEU A 113 3.56 -8.57 2.80
CA LEU A 113 4.08 -7.39 3.47
C LEU A 113 4.30 -6.24 2.47
N GLY A 114 3.81 -5.04 2.78
CA GLY A 114 4.24 -3.81 2.11
C GLY A 114 5.50 -3.24 2.75
N VAL A 115 6.42 -2.71 1.96
CA VAL A 115 7.60 -1.99 2.47
C VAL A 115 7.69 -0.61 1.84
N GLU A 116 7.83 0.41 2.68
CA GLU A 116 7.77 1.82 2.29
C GLU A 116 8.79 2.63 3.06
N CYS A 117 9.14 3.82 2.56
CA CYS A 117 9.81 4.84 3.35
C CYS A 117 9.17 6.21 3.15
N GLY A 118 9.38 7.11 4.09
CA GLY A 118 8.83 8.46 3.98
C GLY A 118 9.54 9.44 4.90
N HIS A 119 9.78 10.65 4.37
CA HIS A 119 10.61 11.65 5.02
C HIS A 119 12.01 11.11 5.38
N SER A 120 12.61 10.39 4.42
CA SER A 120 13.91 9.74 4.58
C SER A 120 15.03 10.75 4.80
N ASP A 121 15.98 10.35 5.63
CA ASP A 121 17.24 11.02 5.89
C ASP A 121 18.43 10.04 5.64
N PRO A 122 19.68 10.42 5.80
CA PRO A 122 20.81 9.51 5.63
C PRO A 122 20.74 8.24 6.51
N THR A 123 20.20 8.33 7.74
CA THR A 123 20.08 7.17 8.63
C THR A 123 19.09 6.14 8.08
N SER A 124 18.09 6.60 7.31
CA SER A 124 17.15 5.72 6.62
C SER A 124 17.85 4.85 5.58
N GLY A 125 18.76 5.44 4.78
CA GLY A 125 19.51 4.72 3.75
C GLY A 125 20.57 3.79 4.30
N ILE A 126 21.21 4.17 5.42
CA ILE A 126 22.34 3.44 6.00
C ILE A 126 21.87 2.28 6.90
N VAL A 127 20.78 2.45 7.66
CA VAL A 127 20.34 1.48 8.68
C VAL A 127 18.92 1.00 8.45
N SER A 128 17.90 1.87 8.52
CA SER A 128 16.51 1.39 8.60
C SER A 128 16.01 0.72 7.31
N ASN A 129 16.34 1.24 6.14
CA ASN A 129 15.98 0.60 4.88
C ASN A 129 16.74 -0.72 4.63
N PRO A 130 18.07 -0.84 4.88
CA PRO A 130 18.75 -2.12 4.86
C PRO A 130 18.19 -3.14 5.85
N LEU A 131 17.75 -2.72 7.05
CA LEU A 131 17.09 -3.60 8.02
C LEU A 131 15.77 -4.15 7.44
N ILE A 132 14.95 -3.29 6.82
CA ILE A 132 13.76 -3.73 6.09
C ILE A 132 14.13 -4.72 4.98
N GLY A 133 15.23 -4.48 4.25
CA GLY A 133 15.73 -5.40 3.24
C GLY A 133 16.06 -6.79 3.78
N LYS A 134 16.61 -6.88 5.00
CA LYS A 134 16.84 -8.18 5.67
C LYS A 134 15.52 -8.87 6.05
N ILE A 135 14.50 -8.10 6.42
CA ILE A 135 13.16 -8.63 6.68
C ILE A 135 12.54 -9.13 5.37
N THR A 136 12.67 -8.36 4.27
CA THR A 136 12.24 -8.75 2.93
C THR A 136 12.85 -10.10 2.53
N ASP A 137 14.18 -10.24 2.66
CA ASP A 137 14.87 -11.49 2.34
C ASP A 137 14.33 -12.67 3.16
N ARG A 138 14.10 -12.49 4.45
CA ARG A 138 13.57 -13.55 5.32
C ARG A 138 12.15 -13.97 4.95
N ILE A 139 11.27 -13.01 4.66
CA ILE A 139 9.87 -13.31 4.29
C ILE A 139 9.81 -14.04 2.95
N VAL A 140 10.54 -13.53 1.94
CA VAL A 140 10.56 -14.16 0.61
C VAL A 140 11.17 -15.55 0.65
N ASN A 141 12.28 -15.73 1.39
CA ASN A 141 12.91 -17.05 1.56
C ASN A 141 12.03 -18.04 2.34
N ALA A 142 11.10 -17.55 3.16
CA ALA A 142 10.09 -18.39 3.82
C ALA A 142 8.84 -18.63 2.95
N GLY A 143 8.86 -18.23 1.69
CA GLY A 143 7.75 -18.41 0.75
C GLY A 143 6.67 -17.33 0.84
N GLY A 144 6.88 -16.25 1.60
CA GLY A 144 5.96 -15.11 1.69
C GLY A 144 6.10 -14.15 0.52
N THR A 145 5.32 -13.09 0.57
CA THR A 145 5.28 -12.04 -0.47
C THR A 145 5.66 -10.69 0.13
N VAL A 146 6.45 -9.91 -0.61
CA VAL A 146 6.78 -8.53 -0.27
C VAL A 146 6.48 -7.64 -1.46
N ILE A 147 5.85 -6.48 -1.21
CA ILE A 147 5.54 -5.45 -2.21
C ILE A 147 6.29 -4.18 -1.84
N MET A 148 7.08 -3.64 -2.76
CA MET A 148 7.76 -2.35 -2.64
C MET A 148 7.21 -1.39 -3.70
N GLY A 149 6.82 -0.18 -3.31
CA GLY A 149 6.34 0.89 -4.19
C GLY A 149 7.39 1.96 -4.50
N GLU A 150 6.91 3.20 -4.73
CA GLU A 150 7.74 4.41 -4.86
C GLU A 150 8.62 4.44 -6.13
N THR A 151 7.98 4.29 -7.31
CA THR A 151 8.70 4.14 -8.59
C THR A 151 9.72 5.25 -8.89
N LEU A 152 9.45 6.52 -8.50
CA LEU A 152 10.42 7.61 -8.67
C LEU A 152 11.68 7.44 -7.80
N GLU A 153 11.61 6.64 -6.75
CA GLU A 153 12.76 6.31 -5.92
C GLU A 153 13.57 5.12 -6.45
N TRP A 154 13.25 4.63 -7.64
CA TRP A 154 14.09 3.68 -8.40
C TRP A 154 14.93 4.38 -9.46
N LEU A 155 14.66 5.67 -9.75
CA LEU A 155 15.38 6.46 -10.74
C LEU A 155 16.87 6.59 -10.34
N GLY A 156 17.75 6.17 -11.24
CA GLY A 156 19.19 6.11 -11.05
C GLY A 156 19.70 4.78 -10.46
N VAL A 157 18.79 3.85 -10.08
CA VAL A 157 19.13 2.49 -9.62
C VAL A 157 18.36 1.40 -10.38
N GLU A 158 17.59 1.76 -11.39
CA GLU A 158 16.77 0.85 -12.20
C GLU A 158 17.59 -0.27 -12.85
N ASP A 159 18.85 -0.01 -13.22
CA ASP A 159 19.75 -1.03 -13.73
C ASP A 159 20.12 -2.08 -12.69
N LYS A 160 20.37 -1.65 -11.45
CA LYS A 160 20.66 -2.56 -10.32
C LYS A 160 19.44 -3.43 -9.98
N LEU A 161 18.24 -2.85 -9.96
CA LEU A 161 17.01 -3.58 -9.74
C LEU A 161 16.72 -4.54 -10.91
N SER A 162 16.88 -4.08 -12.15
CA SER A 162 16.71 -4.87 -13.36
C SER A 162 17.62 -6.10 -13.39
N ALA A 163 18.87 -5.96 -12.94
CA ALA A 163 19.84 -7.06 -12.88
C ALA A 163 19.43 -8.19 -11.90
N ARG A 164 18.54 -7.90 -10.95
CA ARG A 164 17.98 -8.85 -9.98
C ARG A 164 16.64 -9.45 -10.40
N ALA A 165 16.12 -9.08 -11.57
CA ALA A 165 14.84 -9.59 -12.05
C ALA A 165 14.93 -11.07 -12.45
N VAL A 166 13.85 -11.82 -12.22
CA VAL A 166 13.74 -13.25 -12.57
C VAL A 166 13.91 -13.51 -14.07
N SER A 167 13.70 -12.49 -14.90
CA SER A 167 13.88 -12.58 -16.36
C SER A 167 14.25 -11.23 -16.97
N LYS A 168 14.82 -11.25 -18.18
CA LYS A 168 15.12 -10.03 -18.96
C LYS A 168 13.86 -9.19 -19.21
N LYS A 169 12.70 -9.84 -19.40
CA LYS A 169 11.42 -9.14 -19.58
C LYS A 169 11.07 -8.33 -18.34
N ILE A 170 11.12 -8.95 -17.18
CA ILE A 170 10.82 -8.24 -15.90
C ILE A 170 11.82 -7.12 -15.64
N GLY A 171 13.11 -7.35 -15.97
CA GLY A 171 14.12 -6.28 -15.90
C GLY A 171 13.77 -5.09 -16.80
N GLN A 172 13.25 -5.34 -18.00
CA GLN A 172 12.79 -4.27 -18.88
C GLN A 172 11.52 -3.60 -18.35
N ASP A 173 10.59 -4.36 -17.75
CA ASP A 173 9.37 -3.81 -17.16
C ASP A 173 9.68 -2.85 -16.01
N ILE A 174 10.71 -3.13 -15.18
CA ILE A 174 11.22 -2.22 -14.14
C ILE A 174 11.69 -0.89 -14.77
N LYS A 175 12.53 -0.94 -15.79
CA LYS A 175 13.00 0.26 -16.49
C LYS A 175 11.86 1.05 -17.13
N ASN A 176 10.90 0.35 -17.72
CA ASN A 176 9.72 0.96 -18.34
C ASN A 176 8.85 1.68 -17.31
N ALA A 177 8.73 1.14 -16.09
CA ALA A 177 7.99 1.80 -15.01
C ALA A 177 8.65 3.14 -14.62
N VAL A 178 9.96 3.15 -14.40
CA VAL A 178 10.73 4.39 -14.14
C VAL A 178 10.57 5.38 -15.28
N PHE A 179 10.78 4.95 -16.51
CA PHE A 179 10.67 5.79 -17.70
C PHE A 179 9.25 6.39 -17.87
N ARG A 180 8.20 5.64 -17.58
CA ARG A 180 6.82 6.16 -17.59
C ARG A 180 6.65 7.33 -16.61
N ARG A 181 7.17 7.18 -15.38
CA ARG A 181 7.05 8.21 -14.33
C ARG A 181 7.89 9.45 -14.66
N GLU A 182 9.11 9.27 -15.13
CA GLU A 182 9.97 10.35 -15.57
C GLU A 182 9.33 11.14 -16.73
N ASN A 183 8.84 10.46 -17.76
CA ASN A 183 8.13 11.10 -18.87
C ASN A 183 6.85 11.82 -18.45
N LEU A 184 6.12 11.29 -17.47
CA LEU A 184 4.95 11.98 -16.93
C LEU A 184 5.35 13.30 -16.26
N ALA A 185 6.42 13.30 -15.48
CA ALA A 185 6.96 14.53 -14.88
C ALA A 185 7.39 15.55 -15.94
N ILE A 186 8.18 15.11 -16.93
CA ILE A 186 8.64 15.97 -18.04
C ILE A 186 7.46 16.58 -18.80
N LYS A 187 6.48 15.77 -19.20
CA LYS A 187 5.27 16.24 -19.91
C LYS A 187 4.42 17.20 -19.09
N SER A 188 4.47 17.07 -17.78
CA SER A 188 3.76 17.94 -16.84
C SER A 188 4.56 19.21 -16.50
N GLY A 189 5.75 19.41 -17.10
CA GLY A 189 6.62 20.54 -16.80
C GLY A 189 7.22 20.51 -15.39
N ILE A 190 7.28 19.32 -14.77
CA ILE A 190 7.83 19.13 -13.43
C ILE A 190 9.31 18.77 -13.55
N ASP A 191 10.17 19.63 -13.00
CA ASP A 191 11.57 19.29 -12.78
C ASP A 191 11.69 18.34 -11.58
N LEU A 192 12.27 17.17 -11.78
CA LEU A 192 12.48 16.20 -10.72
C LEU A 192 13.63 16.61 -9.78
N LEU A 193 14.57 17.42 -10.23
CA LEU A 193 15.61 18.01 -9.37
C LEU A 193 14.95 18.93 -8.33
N GLY A 194 15.23 18.69 -7.04
CA GLY A 194 14.59 19.42 -5.94
C GLY A 194 13.17 18.95 -5.61
N LYS A 195 12.65 17.93 -6.31
CA LYS A 195 11.41 17.23 -5.99
C LYS A 195 11.67 15.82 -5.42
N ASN A 196 12.74 15.17 -5.89
CA ASN A 196 13.21 13.89 -5.41
C ASN A 196 14.75 13.80 -5.49
N PRO A 197 15.52 14.06 -4.43
CA PRO A 197 15.09 14.45 -3.07
C PRO A 197 14.41 15.82 -3.04
N HIS A 198 13.42 15.95 -2.18
CA HIS A 198 12.76 17.24 -1.96
C HIS A 198 13.56 18.07 -0.93
N ARG A 199 13.23 19.37 -0.82
CA ARG A 199 13.95 20.34 0.01
C ARG A 199 14.27 19.82 1.42
N ARG A 200 13.31 19.20 2.10
CA ARG A 200 13.52 18.67 3.46
C ARG A 200 14.52 17.51 3.50
N ASN A 201 14.51 16.61 2.51
CA ASN A 201 15.52 15.56 2.43
C ASN A 201 16.93 16.15 2.30
N ILE A 202 17.06 17.24 1.52
CA ILE A 202 18.34 17.95 1.32
C ILE A 202 18.78 18.63 2.60
N GLU A 203 17.88 19.31 3.29
CA GLU A 203 18.15 19.95 4.61
C GLU A 203 18.59 18.91 5.66
N GLU A 204 18.12 17.67 5.55
CA GLU A 204 18.49 16.54 6.42
C GLU A 204 19.70 15.75 5.92
N GLY A 205 20.31 16.13 4.79
CA GLY A 205 21.62 15.63 4.34
C GLY A 205 21.61 14.71 3.12
N LEU A 206 20.47 14.42 2.49
CA LEU A 206 20.42 13.70 1.22
C LEU A 206 20.68 14.66 0.06
N THR A 207 21.65 14.35 -0.80
CA THR A 207 22.17 15.31 -1.79
C THR A 207 21.78 15.00 -3.23
N THR A 208 21.67 13.74 -3.63
CA THR A 208 21.38 13.35 -5.02
C THR A 208 20.21 12.38 -5.13
N ILE A 209 19.67 12.26 -6.36
CA ILE A 209 18.62 11.28 -6.70
C ILE A 209 19.14 9.87 -6.46
N GLU A 210 20.37 9.57 -6.92
CA GLU A 210 20.98 8.24 -6.84
C GLU A 210 21.26 7.84 -5.38
N GLU A 211 21.68 8.76 -4.54
CA GLU A 211 21.86 8.53 -3.11
C GLU A 211 20.55 8.12 -2.46
N LYS A 212 19.51 8.93 -2.65
CA LYS A 212 18.17 8.64 -2.13
C LYS A 212 17.62 7.33 -2.70
N ALA A 213 17.76 7.09 -4.01
CA ALA A 213 17.29 5.89 -4.68
C ALA A 213 18.04 4.63 -4.20
N SER A 214 19.36 4.71 -4.00
CA SER A 214 20.14 3.60 -3.44
C SER A 214 19.68 3.24 -2.03
N GLY A 215 19.44 4.24 -1.18
CA GLY A 215 18.87 4.07 0.14
C GLY A 215 17.48 3.44 0.11
N SER A 216 16.59 3.93 -0.74
CA SER A 216 15.24 3.41 -0.89
C SER A 216 15.22 1.97 -1.43
N ALA A 217 16.00 1.69 -2.49
CA ALA A 217 16.08 0.36 -3.10
C ALA A 217 16.58 -0.72 -2.12
N SER A 218 17.33 -0.36 -1.08
CA SER A 218 17.83 -1.31 -0.09
C SER A 218 16.71 -2.04 0.69
N LYS A 219 15.50 -1.46 0.77
CA LYS A 219 14.28 -2.13 1.31
C LYS A 219 13.94 -3.43 0.58
N SER A 220 14.33 -3.54 -0.68
CA SER A 220 14.10 -4.73 -1.50
C SER A 220 14.99 -5.93 -1.15
N GLY A 221 15.94 -5.77 -0.21
CA GLY A 221 16.88 -6.83 0.16
C GLY A 221 17.75 -7.28 -1.01
N SER A 222 18.09 -8.58 -1.01
CA SER A 222 18.95 -9.21 -2.02
C SER A 222 18.24 -10.27 -2.88
N VAL A 223 17.00 -10.63 -2.55
CA VAL A 223 16.23 -11.64 -3.28
C VAL A 223 15.90 -11.23 -4.71
N VAL A 224 15.57 -12.22 -5.53
CA VAL A 224 15.16 -12.02 -6.92
C VAL A 224 13.83 -11.27 -6.98
N ILE A 225 13.71 -10.35 -7.92
CA ILE A 225 12.47 -9.60 -8.16
C ILE A 225 11.58 -10.40 -9.11
N SER A 226 10.39 -10.78 -8.62
CA SER A 226 9.44 -11.65 -9.32
C SER A 226 8.66 -10.94 -10.43
N GLY A 227 8.44 -9.63 -10.30
CA GLY A 227 7.71 -8.87 -11.30
C GLY A 227 7.43 -7.42 -10.92
N VAL A 228 6.75 -6.74 -11.84
CA VAL A 228 6.23 -5.39 -11.65
C VAL A 228 4.71 -5.47 -11.65
N LEU A 229 4.07 -4.81 -10.70
CA LEU A 229 2.62 -4.69 -10.56
C LEU A 229 2.17 -3.31 -11.04
N GLU A 230 1.02 -3.25 -11.68
CA GLU A 230 0.27 -2.01 -11.79
C GLU A 230 -0.25 -1.60 -10.41
N TYR A 231 -0.60 -0.32 -10.27
CA TYR A 231 -1.06 0.23 -8.99
C TYR A 231 -2.30 -0.50 -8.46
N GLY A 232 -2.17 -1.18 -7.31
CA GLY A 232 -3.24 -1.96 -6.69
C GLY A 232 -3.46 -3.36 -7.27
N GLU A 233 -2.64 -3.80 -8.25
CA GLU A 233 -2.65 -5.16 -8.76
C GLU A 233 -2.12 -6.15 -7.71
N ALA A 234 -2.78 -7.30 -7.56
CA ALA A 234 -2.35 -8.34 -6.64
C ALA A 234 -1.18 -9.17 -7.21
N PRO A 235 -0.18 -9.53 -6.39
CA PRO A 235 0.87 -10.47 -6.77
C PRO A 235 0.32 -11.81 -7.24
N LYS A 236 0.90 -12.37 -8.31
CA LYS A 236 0.46 -13.65 -8.92
C LYS A 236 1.09 -14.89 -8.27
N SER A 237 2.14 -14.68 -7.48
CA SER A 237 2.88 -15.74 -6.78
C SER A 237 3.64 -15.14 -5.59
N PRO A 238 4.09 -15.97 -4.64
CA PRO A 238 5.03 -15.53 -3.62
C PRO A 238 6.31 -14.93 -4.21
N GLY A 239 6.96 -14.03 -3.48
CA GLY A 239 8.21 -13.39 -3.89
C GLY A 239 8.23 -11.87 -3.66
N LEU A 240 9.25 -11.22 -4.20
CA LEU A 240 9.38 -9.76 -4.18
C LEU A 240 8.76 -9.15 -5.45
N TRP A 241 7.82 -8.25 -5.26
CA TRP A 241 7.13 -7.52 -6.32
C TRP A 241 7.35 -6.02 -6.20
N LEU A 242 7.57 -5.36 -7.32
CA LEU A 242 7.67 -3.90 -7.39
C LEU A 242 6.35 -3.34 -7.93
N MET A 243 5.69 -2.46 -7.19
CA MET A 243 4.44 -1.81 -7.63
C MET A 243 4.73 -0.44 -8.25
N ASP A 244 4.28 -0.21 -9.48
CA ASP A 244 4.35 1.11 -10.12
C ASP A 244 3.41 2.09 -9.43
N ALA A 245 3.91 2.78 -8.42
CA ALA A 245 3.17 3.70 -7.56
C ALA A 245 3.87 5.05 -7.42
N ALA A 246 3.11 6.08 -7.03
CA ALA A 246 3.68 7.36 -6.68
C ALA A 246 4.54 7.25 -5.40
N SER A 247 5.58 8.07 -5.31
CA SER A 247 6.37 8.24 -4.08
C SER A 247 5.62 9.14 -3.09
N TYR A 248 4.50 8.63 -2.59
CA TYR A 248 3.59 9.32 -1.66
C TYR A 248 2.91 8.30 -0.76
N THR A 249 3.29 8.29 0.51
CA THR A 249 2.90 7.26 1.49
C THR A 249 1.40 6.92 1.50
N PRO A 250 0.44 7.88 1.52
CA PRO A 250 -0.99 7.56 1.49
C PRO A 250 -1.42 6.75 0.26
N GLU A 251 -0.84 7.07 -0.89
CA GLU A 251 -1.12 6.37 -2.15
C GLU A 251 -0.46 5.00 -2.15
N SER A 252 0.83 4.90 -1.82
CA SER A 252 1.55 3.62 -1.75
C SER A 252 0.86 2.63 -0.82
N LEU A 253 0.52 3.04 0.43
CA LEU A 253 -0.12 2.15 1.38
C LEU A 253 -1.54 1.73 0.94
N THR A 254 -2.26 2.61 0.24
CA THR A 254 -3.56 2.26 -0.36
C THR A 254 -3.39 1.21 -1.46
N GLY A 255 -2.38 1.38 -2.33
CA GLY A 255 -2.02 0.40 -3.35
C GLY A 255 -1.63 -0.94 -2.75
N PHE A 256 -0.76 -0.97 -1.72
CA PHE A 256 -0.38 -2.21 -1.02
C PHE A 256 -1.59 -2.91 -0.41
N ALA A 257 -2.48 -2.17 0.25
CA ALA A 257 -3.70 -2.75 0.80
C ALA A 257 -4.60 -3.33 -0.30
N ALA A 258 -4.74 -2.64 -1.44
CA ALA A 258 -5.49 -3.14 -2.59
C ALA A 258 -4.84 -4.37 -3.22
N SER A 259 -3.50 -4.45 -3.23
CA SER A 259 -2.73 -5.61 -3.70
C SER A 259 -2.75 -6.80 -2.73
N GLY A 260 -3.41 -6.68 -1.57
CA GLY A 260 -3.57 -7.76 -0.60
C GLY A 260 -2.55 -7.79 0.52
N ALA A 261 -1.71 -6.77 0.67
CA ALA A 261 -0.80 -6.67 1.82
C ALA A 261 -1.58 -6.67 3.14
N GLN A 262 -1.08 -7.42 4.11
CA GLN A 262 -1.70 -7.60 5.42
C GLN A 262 -1.11 -6.64 6.46
N MET A 263 0.11 -6.17 6.24
CA MET A 263 0.76 -5.14 7.05
C MET A 263 1.81 -4.39 6.22
N THR A 264 2.25 -3.26 6.72
CA THR A 264 3.36 -2.49 6.11
C THR A 264 4.41 -2.20 7.14
N ILE A 265 5.68 -2.24 6.73
CA ILE A 265 6.78 -1.65 7.47
C ILE A 265 7.16 -0.33 6.78
N LEU A 266 7.14 0.75 7.55
CA LEU A 266 7.45 2.11 7.10
C LEU A 266 8.70 2.62 7.79
N SER A 267 9.77 2.84 7.03
CA SER A 267 10.96 3.52 7.51
C SER A 267 10.78 5.04 7.43
N THR A 268 11.24 5.76 8.45
CA THR A 268 11.22 7.22 8.43
C THR A 268 12.46 7.82 9.09
N GLY A 269 12.98 8.89 8.52
CA GLY A 269 14.05 9.70 9.10
C GLY A 269 13.49 10.72 10.08
N SER A 270 12.63 11.62 9.61
CA SER A 270 12.11 12.73 10.41
C SER A 270 10.68 12.56 10.92
N GLY A 271 10.05 11.40 10.68
CA GLY A 271 8.71 11.04 11.12
C GLY A 271 7.67 11.11 9.99
N ASN A 272 6.74 10.14 10.01
CA ASN A 272 5.60 10.08 9.10
C ASN A 272 4.37 9.61 9.87
N CYS A 273 3.32 10.43 9.91
CA CYS A 273 2.14 10.15 10.73
C CYS A 273 1.07 9.32 9.99
N TYR A 274 1.29 8.94 8.73
CA TYR A 274 0.28 8.22 7.96
C TYR A 274 0.27 6.72 8.27
N THR A 275 -0.93 6.18 8.48
CA THR A 275 -1.20 4.76 8.64
C THR A 275 -2.43 4.34 7.83
N SER A 276 -2.45 3.10 7.36
CA SER A 276 -3.61 2.57 6.65
C SER A 276 -4.75 2.20 7.61
N LYS A 277 -6.00 2.41 7.20
CA LYS A 277 -7.18 1.97 7.96
C LYS A 277 -7.39 0.46 7.95
N LEU A 278 -6.93 -0.24 6.91
CA LEU A 278 -7.12 -1.68 6.74
C LEU A 278 -5.92 -2.50 7.19
N MET A 279 -4.74 -1.91 7.15
CA MET A 279 -3.47 -2.59 7.26
C MET A 279 -2.64 -1.96 8.37
N PRO A 280 -2.23 -2.70 9.41
CA PRO A 280 -1.30 -2.18 10.40
C PRO A 280 -0.04 -1.67 9.73
N THR A 281 0.45 -0.52 10.17
CA THR A 281 1.69 0.08 9.70
C THR A 281 2.67 0.11 10.87
N PHE A 282 3.77 -0.64 10.74
CA PHE A 282 4.83 -0.69 11.72
C PHE A 282 5.91 0.33 11.34
N GLN A 283 6.10 1.33 12.16
CA GLN A 283 7.02 2.43 11.88
C GLN A 283 8.36 2.22 12.59
N LEU A 284 9.46 2.38 11.84
CA LEU A 284 10.79 2.31 12.40
C LEU A 284 11.67 3.49 11.95
N THR A 285 12.62 3.85 12.81
CA THR A 285 13.59 4.90 12.51
C THR A 285 14.96 4.55 13.04
N ALA A 286 16.03 4.97 12.33
CA ALA A 286 17.39 4.95 12.83
C ALA A 286 17.88 6.34 13.29
N ASN A 287 17.00 7.35 13.22
CA ASN A 287 17.29 8.69 13.73
C ASN A 287 16.91 8.78 15.21
N SER A 288 17.91 8.85 16.10
CA SER A 288 17.70 8.86 17.56
C SER A 288 16.90 10.07 18.06
N GLU A 289 17.00 11.22 17.39
CA GLU A 289 16.23 12.41 17.76
C GLU A 289 14.76 12.25 17.38
N THR A 290 14.48 11.62 16.23
CA THR A 290 13.12 11.28 15.82
C THR A 290 12.51 10.23 16.74
N ALA A 291 13.26 9.19 17.10
CA ALA A 291 12.80 8.18 18.05
C ALA A 291 12.38 8.79 19.40
N LYS A 292 13.20 9.70 19.95
CA LYS A 292 12.90 10.41 21.20
C LYS A 292 11.68 11.35 21.07
N ARG A 293 11.63 12.12 19.98
CA ARG A 293 10.59 13.13 19.75
C ARG A 293 9.22 12.53 19.45
N LEU A 294 9.19 11.37 18.81
CA LEU A 294 7.98 10.69 18.33
C LEU A 294 7.81 9.30 18.97
N ASP A 295 8.16 9.17 20.23
CA ASP A 295 8.11 7.93 21.01
C ASP A 295 6.74 7.22 20.98
N CYS A 296 5.65 8.00 20.88
CA CYS A 296 4.30 7.46 20.73
C CYS A 296 3.92 7.04 19.29
N GLN A 297 4.78 7.30 18.29
CA GLN A 297 4.50 7.02 16.88
C GLN A 297 5.46 6.01 16.28
N ILE A 298 6.68 5.93 16.80
CA ILE A 298 7.73 5.01 16.35
C ILE A 298 7.58 3.70 17.13
N ASP A 299 7.35 2.61 16.41
CA ASP A 299 7.21 1.27 16.99
C ASP A 299 8.58 0.63 17.28
N PHE A 300 9.61 1.00 16.52
CA PHE A 300 10.95 0.44 16.69
C PHE A 300 12.06 1.47 16.42
N ASP A 301 12.86 1.73 17.45
CA ASP A 301 14.09 2.51 17.37
C ASP A 301 15.27 1.59 17.02
N CYS A 302 15.83 1.76 15.81
CA CYS A 302 17.04 1.05 15.38
C CYS A 302 18.28 1.93 15.33
N SER A 303 18.27 3.11 16.01
CA SER A 303 19.40 4.04 16.05
C SER A 303 20.67 3.46 16.69
N SER A 304 20.53 2.46 17.54
CA SER A 304 21.68 1.76 18.12
C SER A 304 22.49 0.92 17.12
N LEU A 305 22.01 0.77 15.89
CA LEU A 305 22.71 0.08 14.81
C LEU A 305 23.56 1.02 13.93
N MET A 306 23.58 2.33 14.24
CA MET A 306 24.38 3.35 13.54
C MET A 306 25.89 3.21 13.90
#